data_bf94130d1b9bd63b9dff7e94a91abff1
#
_entry.id   bf94130d1b9bd63b9dff7e94a91abff1
#
_cell.length_a   1.000
_cell.length_b   1.000
_cell.length_c   1.000
_cell.angle_alpha   90.00
_cell.angle_beta   90.00
_cell.angle_gamma   90.00
#
_symmetry.space_group_name_H-M   'P 1'
#
loop_
_entity.id
_entity.type
_entity.pdbx_description
1 polymer ?
#
loop_
_entity_poly.entity_id
_entity_poly.type
_entity_poly.pdbx_seq_one_letter_code
_entity_poly.pdbx_strand_id
1 'polypeptide(L)'
;MKARILSTAILLALCAAGSGAQSAETPEITLTAVSAHVADPGQPVQIRIFRWSSERERTPILVSMDPLPPPADAERGGGARGGRAAAAGRGRGRAARGGAQAAPLTPEAALAGAIRRAPSIGYIWTNDVTGYSIKYAQRIALPDGGERIVLAVDRRLGQHTAAWQLAPASGGDAAPPAQTDYPFTVIDIRLDAKGNGEARTSLTSKVFVDKQGGTLALESYASAPVMLQKVRRASVASRPSS
;
A
#
# COMPACT_ATOMS: atom_id res chain seq x y z
N MET A 1 23.81 -81.31 -24.04
CA MET A 1 22.47 -80.76 -24.25
C MET A 1 22.60 -79.27 -23.99
N LYS A 2 22.27 -78.44 -24.95
CA LYS A 2 22.65 -77.04 -25.02
C LYS A 2 21.52 -76.13 -24.48
N ALA A 3 21.78 -75.39 -23.39
CA ALA A 3 20.85 -74.38 -22.90
C ALA A 3 21.20 -73.02 -23.53
N ARG A 4 20.25 -72.40 -24.21
CA ARG A 4 20.38 -71.05 -24.79
C ARG A 4 19.77 -70.06 -23.79
N ILE A 5 20.59 -69.11 -23.37
CA ILE A 5 20.21 -67.98 -22.50
C ILE A 5 19.68 -66.88 -23.39
N LEU A 6 18.41 -66.51 -23.26
CA LEU A 6 17.81 -65.32 -23.86
C LEU A 6 18.00 -64.14 -22.90
N SER A 7 18.78 -63.18 -23.32
CA SER A 7 18.90 -61.89 -22.61
C SER A 7 17.75 -60.99 -22.98
N THR A 8 16.91 -60.69 -22.03
CA THR A 8 15.82 -59.70 -22.20
C THR A 8 16.33 -58.35 -21.68
N ALA A 9 16.55 -57.43 -22.60
CA ALA A 9 16.88 -56.03 -22.28
C ALA A 9 15.61 -55.32 -21.76
N ILE A 10 15.59 -54.91 -20.52
CA ILE A 10 14.54 -54.07 -19.95
C ILE A 10 14.92 -52.61 -20.19
N LEU A 11 14.17 -51.96 -21.07
CA LEU A 11 14.26 -50.54 -21.37
C LEU A 11 13.52 -49.77 -20.24
N LEU A 12 14.27 -49.16 -19.33
CA LEU A 12 13.73 -48.34 -18.26
C LEU A 12 13.40 -46.96 -18.86
N ALA A 13 12.13 -46.71 -19.17
CA ALA A 13 11.64 -45.38 -19.54
C ALA A 13 11.54 -44.50 -18.28
N LEU A 14 12.48 -43.55 -18.16
CA LEU A 14 12.47 -42.54 -17.13
C LEU A 14 11.40 -41.48 -17.46
N CYS A 15 10.21 -41.66 -16.94
CA CYS A 15 9.20 -40.57 -16.94
C CYS A 15 9.64 -39.49 -15.98
N ALA A 16 10.26 -38.45 -16.50
CA ALA A 16 10.46 -37.20 -15.77
C ALA A 16 9.08 -36.56 -15.51
N ALA A 17 8.48 -36.87 -14.35
CA ALA A 17 7.34 -36.13 -13.85
C ALA A 17 7.83 -34.72 -13.53
N GLY A 18 7.60 -33.79 -14.44
CA GLY A 18 7.73 -32.37 -14.18
C GLY A 18 6.77 -31.97 -13.08
N SER A 19 7.27 -31.90 -11.85
CA SER A 19 6.56 -31.25 -10.74
C SER A 19 6.44 -29.78 -11.07
N GLY A 20 5.38 -29.40 -11.78
CA GLY A 20 4.93 -28.03 -11.85
C GLY A 20 4.65 -27.58 -10.43
N ALA A 21 5.52 -26.74 -9.89
CA ALA A 21 5.26 -26.04 -8.66
C ALA A 21 3.97 -25.24 -8.89
N GLN A 22 2.85 -25.79 -8.46
CA GLN A 22 1.61 -25.05 -8.32
C GLN A 22 1.92 -23.94 -7.32
N SER A 23 2.07 -22.72 -7.80
CA SER A 23 2.05 -21.54 -6.96
C SER A 23 0.77 -21.65 -6.15
N ALA A 24 0.89 -21.87 -4.84
CA ALA A 24 -0.24 -21.86 -3.94
C ALA A 24 -0.95 -20.52 -4.14
N GLU A 25 -2.09 -20.53 -4.83
CA GLU A 25 -2.92 -19.35 -4.96
C GLU A 25 -3.26 -18.88 -3.55
N THR A 26 -2.69 -17.73 -3.18
CA THR A 26 -3.03 -17.10 -1.90
C THR A 26 -4.52 -16.84 -1.95
N PRO A 27 -5.30 -17.35 -0.99
CA PRO A 27 -6.77 -17.24 -1.05
C PRO A 27 -7.16 -15.77 -1.11
N GLU A 28 -7.98 -15.44 -2.06
CA GLU A 28 -8.61 -14.13 -2.17
C GLU A 28 -9.41 -13.83 -0.89
N ILE A 29 -9.26 -12.62 -0.37
CA ILE A 29 -10.03 -12.14 0.79
C ILE A 29 -10.96 -11.03 0.32
N THR A 30 -12.24 -11.20 0.60
CA THR A 30 -13.25 -10.17 0.42
C THR A 30 -13.74 -9.71 1.79
N LEU A 31 -13.69 -8.39 2.02
CA LEU A 31 -14.28 -7.77 3.19
C LEU A 31 -15.44 -6.88 2.73
N THR A 32 -16.50 -6.84 3.54
CA THR A 32 -17.60 -5.88 3.40
C THR A 32 -17.61 -4.97 4.61
N ALA A 33 -17.98 -3.72 4.41
CA ALA A 33 -18.08 -2.71 5.44
C ALA A 33 -19.14 -1.69 5.07
N VAL A 34 -19.41 -0.76 5.98
CA VAL A 34 -20.18 0.45 5.70
C VAL A 34 -19.37 1.68 6.10
N SER A 35 -19.50 2.77 5.35
CA SER A 35 -18.87 4.05 5.67
C SER A 35 -19.43 4.65 6.95
N ALA A 36 -18.58 5.34 7.72
CA ALA A 36 -18.96 6.02 8.96
C ALA A 36 -18.17 7.33 9.09
N HIS A 37 -18.70 8.28 9.85
CA HIS A 37 -18.09 9.60 10.10
C HIS A 37 -17.73 10.39 8.83
N VAL A 38 -18.44 10.13 7.76
CA VAL A 38 -18.35 10.83 6.47
C VAL A 38 -19.67 11.55 6.18
N ALA A 39 -19.66 12.42 5.17
CA ALA A 39 -20.83 13.23 4.79
C ALA A 39 -22.06 12.38 4.41
N ASP A 40 -21.83 11.21 3.80
CA ASP A 40 -22.87 10.23 3.48
C ASP A 40 -22.54 8.87 4.14
N PRO A 41 -22.88 8.69 5.42
CA PRO A 41 -22.57 7.48 6.16
C PRO A 41 -23.52 6.32 5.79
N GLY A 42 -23.06 5.08 6.06
CA GLY A 42 -23.84 3.87 5.79
C GLY A 42 -23.69 3.32 4.38
N GLN A 43 -22.89 3.96 3.52
CA GLN A 43 -22.66 3.47 2.17
C GLN A 43 -21.87 2.16 2.18
N PRO A 44 -22.26 1.18 1.34
CA PRO A 44 -21.57 -0.09 1.27
C PRO A 44 -20.17 0.08 0.70
N VAL A 45 -19.22 -0.61 1.33
CA VAL A 45 -17.82 -0.69 0.92
C VAL A 45 -17.44 -2.14 0.76
N GLN A 46 -16.86 -2.47 -0.39
CA GLN A 46 -16.31 -3.78 -0.66
C GLN A 46 -14.80 -3.68 -0.85
N ILE A 47 -14.05 -4.46 -0.11
CA ILE A 47 -12.59 -4.54 -0.20
C ILE A 47 -12.25 -5.95 -0.69
N ARG A 48 -11.53 -6.04 -1.80
CA ARG A 48 -11.13 -7.30 -2.39
C ARG A 48 -9.61 -7.35 -2.51
N ILE A 49 -8.98 -8.27 -1.79
CA ILE A 49 -7.54 -8.47 -1.77
C ILE A 49 -7.26 -9.78 -2.50
N PHE A 50 -6.56 -9.71 -3.62
CA PHE A 50 -6.22 -10.90 -4.42
C PHE A 50 -5.01 -11.63 -3.88
N ARG A 51 -4.07 -10.87 -3.29
CA ARG A 51 -2.87 -11.39 -2.63
C ARG A 51 -2.30 -10.38 -1.66
N TRP A 52 -1.47 -10.84 -0.77
CA TRP A 52 -0.69 -9.99 0.14
C TRP A 52 0.54 -9.44 -0.58
N SER A 53 1.02 -8.27 -0.14
CA SER A 53 2.29 -7.72 -0.60
C SER A 53 3.44 -8.62 -0.17
N SER A 54 4.30 -8.99 -1.11
CA SER A 54 5.56 -9.64 -0.80
C SER A 54 6.51 -8.68 -0.07
N GLU A 55 7.51 -9.21 0.61
CA GLU A 55 8.54 -8.39 1.26
C GLU A 55 9.23 -7.46 0.27
N ARG A 56 9.55 -7.96 -0.92
CA ARG A 56 10.16 -7.17 -2.00
C ARG A 56 9.30 -5.97 -2.44
N GLU A 57 7.98 -6.09 -2.38
CA GLU A 57 7.05 -5.01 -2.70
C GLU A 57 6.85 -4.03 -1.55
N ARG A 58 6.91 -4.53 -0.29
CA ARG A 58 6.76 -3.71 0.91
C ARG A 58 7.98 -2.84 1.18
N THR A 59 9.17 -3.39 1.03
CA THR A 59 10.43 -2.70 1.36
C THR A 59 10.55 -1.31 0.75
N PRO A 60 10.34 -1.09 -0.58
CA PRO A 60 10.41 0.25 -1.15
C PRO A 60 9.40 1.24 -0.57
N ILE A 61 8.23 0.76 -0.16
CA ILE A 61 7.18 1.58 0.44
C ILE A 61 7.59 1.99 1.86
N LEU A 62 8.07 1.05 2.67
CA LEU A 62 8.47 1.32 4.05
C LEU A 62 9.72 2.22 4.12
N VAL A 63 10.72 1.96 3.29
CA VAL A 63 11.95 2.75 3.25
C VAL A 63 11.71 4.18 2.74
N SER A 64 10.67 4.39 1.92
CA SER A 64 10.37 5.74 1.39
C SER A 64 10.03 6.77 2.48
N MET A 65 9.64 6.33 3.66
CA MET A 65 9.37 7.19 4.83
C MET A 65 10.62 7.47 5.68
N ASP A 66 11.71 6.74 5.47
CA ASP A 66 12.97 7.06 6.15
C ASP A 66 13.54 8.36 5.56
N PRO A 67 14.06 9.27 6.39
CA PRO A 67 14.67 10.47 5.87
C PRO A 67 15.82 10.07 4.95
N LEU A 68 15.73 10.50 3.69
CA LEU A 68 16.81 10.32 2.73
C LEU A 68 18.06 11.00 3.31
N PRO A 69 19.22 10.34 3.34
CA PRO A 69 20.48 11.02 3.67
C PRO A 69 20.63 12.19 2.70
N PRO A 70 21.11 13.36 3.18
CA PRO A 70 21.36 14.48 2.30
C PRO A 70 22.28 14.04 1.16
N PRO A 71 22.04 14.49 -0.09
CA PRO A 71 22.89 14.11 -1.22
C PRO A 71 24.34 14.41 -0.87
N ALA A 72 25.23 13.46 -1.08
CA ALA A 72 26.65 13.52 -0.73
C ALA A 72 27.39 14.75 -1.34
N ASP A 73 26.75 15.42 -2.29
CA ASP A 73 27.29 16.61 -2.95
C ASP A 73 26.94 17.92 -2.24
N ALA A 74 26.06 17.91 -1.24
CA ALA A 74 25.70 19.13 -0.49
C ALA A 74 26.85 19.61 0.44
N GLU A 75 27.75 18.74 0.84
CA GLU A 75 28.89 19.09 1.71
C GLU A 75 30.12 19.64 0.96
N ARG A 76 30.16 19.52 -0.37
CA ARG A 76 31.32 20.02 -1.17
C ARG A 76 31.19 21.45 -1.65
N GLY A 77 30.08 22.15 -1.36
CA GLY A 77 29.85 23.55 -1.78
C GLY A 77 30.43 24.65 -0.90
N GLY A 78 31.14 24.34 0.20
CA GLY A 78 31.65 25.30 1.17
C GLY A 78 33.11 25.74 0.99
N GLY A 79 33.67 25.64 -0.20
CA GLY A 79 35.05 26.06 -0.49
C GLY A 79 35.12 27.42 -1.17
N ALA A 80 35.22 28.49 -0.37
CA ALA A 80 35.60 29.82 -0.85
C ALA A 80 36.98 29.77 -1.51
N ARG A 81 37.07 30.09 -2.81
CA ARG A 81 38.27 30.62 -3.41
C ARG A 81 37.92 31.72 -4.40
N GLY A 82 38.25 32.95 -3.96
CA GLY A 82 38.31 34.10 -4.81
C GLY A 82 39.41 33.92 -5.85
N GLY A 83 39.17 34.38 -7.06
CA GLY A 83 40.12 34.39 -8.16
C GLY A 83 39.59 35.24 -9.30
N ARG A 84 40.25 36.37 -9.47
CA ARG A 84 40.09 37.48 -10.43
C ARG A 84 40.06 37.03 -11.90
N ALA A 85 39.39 37.89 -12.66
CA ALA A 85 39.81 38.53 -13.90
C ALA A 85 39.39 37.88 -15.24
N ALA A 86 38.57 38.66 -15.92
CA ALA A 86 38.67 39.12 -17.30
C ALA A 86 38.80 38.10 -18.44
N ALA A 87 37.81 38.16 -19.31
CA ALA A 87 37.97 38.56 -20.69
C ALA A 87 36.71 38.29 -21.53
N ALA A 88 36.42 39.24 -22.38
CA ALA A 88 35.34 39.28 -23.33
C ALA A 88 35.32 38.10 -24.28
N GLY A 89 34.14 37.48 -24.45
CA GLY A 89 33.87 36.48 -25.49
C GLY A 89 32.40 36.54 -25.87
N ARG A 90 32.09 37.21 -26.98
CA ARG A 90 30.77 37.19 -27.61
C ARG A 90 30.52 35.80 -28.16
N GLY A 91 29.73 35.02 -27.44
CA GLY A 91 29.23 33.73 -27.92
C GLY A 91 27.71 33.72 -27.75
N ARG A 92 27.00 33.69 -28.88
CA ARG A 92 25.57 33.36 -28.90
C ARG A 92 25.39 31.97 -28.36
N GLY A 93 25.08 31.86 -27.06
CA GLY A 93 24.90 30.62 -26.34
C GLY A 93 23.43 30.30 -26.19
N ARG A 94 23.05 29.16 -26.64
CA ARG A 94 21.93 28.35 -26.24
C ARG A 94 21.60 28.58 -24.77
N ALA A 95 20.36 29.01 -24.49
CA ALA A 95 19.82 29.01 -23.15
C ALA A 95 19.94 27.60 -22.56
N ALA A 96 20.91 27.41 -21.72
CA ALA A 96 20.94 26.27 -20.82
C ALA A 96 19.67 26.39 -19.96
N ARG A 97 18.73 25.52 -20.19
CA ARG A 97 17.63 25.27 -19.25
C ARG A 97 18.31 24.89 -17.95
N GLY A 98 18.39 25.85 -17.04
CA GLY A 98 18.82 25.61 -15.67
C GLY A 98 17.99 24.46 -15.15
N GLY A 99 18.63 23.34 -14.86
CA GLY A 99 18.02 22.26 -14.13
C GLY A 99 17.54 22.83 -12.81
N ALA A 100 16.25 23.10 -12.69
CA ALA A 100 15.66 23.38 -11.40
C ALA A 100 16.01 22.17 -10.53
N GLN A 101 16.90 22.35 -9.57
CA GLN A 101 17.16 21.35 -8.55
C GLN A 101 15.81 21.02 -7.95
N ALA A 102 15.34 19.79 -8.22
CA ALA A 102 14.10 19.32 -7.64
C ALA A 102 14.24 19.45 -6.13
N ALA A 103 13.32 20.20 -5.50
CA ALA A 103 13.27 20.31 -4.06
C ALA A 103 13.28 18.88 -3.46
N PRO A 104 13.97 18.66 -2.33
CA PRO A 104 14.00 17.36 -1.69
C PRO A 104 12.56 16.88 -1.45
N LEU A 105 12.27 15.67 -1.87
CA LEU A 105 10.94 15.09 -1.69
C LEU A 105 10.67 14.96 -0.19
N THR A 106 9.50 15.43 0.26
CA THR A 106 9.05 15.13 1.61
C THR A 106 8.83 13.62 1.77
N PRO A 107 8.94 13.05 2.98
CA PRO A 107 8.67 11.64 3.22
C PRO A 107 7.30 11.20 2.69
N GLU A 108 6.29 12.05 2.81
CA GLU A 108 4.94 11.78 2.32
C GLU A 108 4.89 11.74 0.78
N ALA A 109 5.60 12.64 0.11
CA ALA A 109 5.68 12.64 -1.35
C ALA A 109 6.46 11.41 -1.86
N ALA A 110 7.51 11.00 -1.15
CA ALA A 110 8.26 9.79 -1.45
C ALA A 110 7.39 8.53 -1.28
N LEU A 111 6.63 8.45 -0.17
CA LEU A 111 5.67 7.38 0.08
C LEU A 111 4.59 7.32 -1.00
N ALA A 112 3.98 8.47 -1.34
CA ALA A 112 3.00 8.54 -2.42
C ALA A 112 3.56 8.03 -3.75
N GLY A 113 4.81 8.38 -4.05
CA GLY A 113 5.52 7.87 -5.23
C GLY A 113 5.76 6.37 -5.20
N ALA A 114 6.14 5.82 -4.04
CA ALA A 114 6.36 4.38 -3.85
C ALA A 114 5.05 3.60 -4.00
N ILE A 115 3.97 4.05 -3.36
CA ILE A 115 2.64 3.44 -3.46
C ILE A 115 2.17 3.42 -4.92
N ARG A 116 2.26 4.52 -5.64
CA ARG A 116 1.83 4.58 -7.06
C ARG A 116 2.58 3.61 -7.96
N ARG A 117 3.88 3.39 -7.71
CA ARG A 117 4.71 2.45 -8.50
C ARG A 117 4.46 0.99 -8.17
N ALA A 118 3.92 0.68 -6.99
CA ALA A 118 3.63 -0.69 -6.59
C ALA A 118 2.55 -1.32 -7.49
N PRO A 119 2.58 -2.63 -7.72
CA PRO A 119 1.54 -3.32 -8.47
C PRO A 119 0.19 -3.25 -7.74
N SER A 120 -0.90 -3.32 -8.49
CA SER A 120 -2.24 -3.47 -7.91
C SER A 120 -2.42 -4.91 -7.44
N ILE A 121 -2.82 -5.07 -6.19
CA ILE A 121 -3.01 -6.37 -5.52
C ILE A 121 -4.43 -6.56 -5.00
N GLY A 122 -5.30 -5.62 -5.30
CA GLY A 122 -6.70 -5.62 -4.91
C GLY A 122 -7.39 -4.31 -5.26
N TYR A 123 -8.65 -4.21 -4.87
CA TYR A 123 -9.46 -3.03 -5.09
C TYR A 123 -10.40 -2.75 -3.92
N ILE A 124 -10.75 -1.49 -3.77
CA ILE A 124 -11.84 -1.03 -2.91
C ILE A 124 -12.91 -0.43 -3.80
N TRP A 125 -14.12 -0.89 -3.65
CA TRP A 125 -15.32 -0.32 -4.28
C TRP A 125 -16.18 0.34 -3.22
N THR A 126 -16.67 1.50 -3.59
CA THR A 126 -17.64 2.29 -2.85
C THR A 126 -18.78 2.61 -3.82
N ASN A 127 -19.65 3.53 -3.47
CA ASN A 127 -20.64 4.07 -4.41
C ASN A 127 -20.03 4.98 -5.49
N ASP A 128 -18.70 5.16 -5.48
CA ASP A 128 -18.02 5.92 -6.52
C ASP A 128 -17.99 5.17 -7.84
N VAL A 129 -18.01 5.94 -8.93
CA VAL A 129 -17.93 5.42 -10.30
C VAL A 129 -16.62 4.66 -10.54
N THR A 130 -15.57 4.99 -9.79
CA THR A 130 -14.25 4.37 -9.93
C THR A 130 -13.78 3.71 -8.64
N GLY A 131 -13.37 2.43 -8.73
CA GLY A 131 -12.72 1.75 -7.61
C GLY A 131 -11.33 2.30 -7.30
N TYR A 132 -10.82 2.02 -6.12
CA TYR A 132 -9.49 2.40 -5.65
C TYR A 132 -8.56 1.21 -5.71
N SER A 133 -7.37 1.36 -6.31
CA SER A 133 -6.40 0.26 -6.41
C SER A 133 -5.63 0.09 -5.11
N ILE A 134 -5.68 -1.11 -4.53
CA ILE A 134 -4.84 -1.47 -3.39
C ILE A 134 -3.44 -1.77 -3.92
N LYS A 135 -2.45 -1.05 -3.40
CA LYS A 135 -1.04 -1.13 -3.77
C LYS A 135 -0.17 -1.77 -2.68
N TYR A 136 -0.70 -1.82 -1.48
CA TYR A 136 -0.05 -2.42 -0.32
C TYR A 136 -1.10 -3.14 0.51
N ALA A 137 -0.81 -4.35 0.93
CA ALA A 137 -1.65 -5.12 1.84
C ALA A 137 -0.76 -6.00 2.72
N GLN A 138 -0.90 -5.87 4.02
CA GLN A 138 -0.22 -6.69 5.01
C GLN A 138 -1.22 -7.16 6.07
N ARG A 139 -1.10 -8.42 6.44
CA ARG A 139 -1.86 -9.07 7.50
C ARG A 139 -0.96 -9.37 8.68
N ILE A 140 -1.42 -9.05 9.87
CA ILE A 140 -0.70 -9.25 11.13
C ILE A 140 -1.66 -9.94 12.10
N ALA A 141 -1.28 -11.08 12.63
CA ALA A 141 -2.04 -11.74 13.69
C ALA A 141 -1.93 -10.94 14.99
N LEU A 142 -3.01 -10.81 15.72
CA LEU A 142 -3.05 -10.17 17.03
C LEU A 142 -3.04 -11.22 18.15
N PRO A 143 -2.51 -10.88 19.35
CA PRO A 143 -2.41 -11.80 20.45
C PRO A 143 -3.76 -12.34 20.97
N ASP A 144 -4.85 -11.59 20.74
CA ASP A 144 -6.21 -11.94 21.14
C ASP A 144 -6.93 -12.88 20.15
N GLY A 145 -6.18 -13.39 19.15
CA GLY A 145 -6.72 -14.24 18.09
C GLY A 145 -7.40 -13.46 16.97
N GLY A 146 -7.43 -12.14 17.07
CA GLY A 146 -7.86 -11.25 16.00
C GLY A 146 -6.78 -11.04 14.95
N GLU A 147 -7.04 -10.10 14.03
CA GLU A 147 -6.07 -9.73 13.01
C GLU A 147 -6.13 -8.22 12.69
N ARG A 148 -4.98 -7.71 12.33
CA ARG A 148 -4.82 -6.37 11.78
C ARG A 148 -4.48 -6.48 10.29
N ILE A 149 -5.21 -5.77 9.46
CA ILE A 149 -4.96 -5.68 8.02
C ILE A 149 -4.69 -4.23 7.68
N VAL A 150 -3.50 -3.97 7.15
CA VAL A 150 -3.07 -2.63 6.74
C VAL A 150 -3.05 -2.59 5.22
N LEU A 151 -3.77 -1.64 4.65
CA LEU A 151 -3.86 -1.41 3.21
C LEU A 151 -3.37 -0.01 2.87
N ALA A 152 -2.78 0.17 1.69
CA ALA A 152 -2.61 1.48 1.10
C ALA A 152 -3.15 1.50 -0.34
N VAL A 153 -3.90 2.54 -0.66
CA VAL A 153 -4.46 2.79 -1.99
C VAL A 153 -3.78 3.97 -2.66
N ASP A 154 -3.75 3.95 -3.98
CA ASP A 154 -3.01 4.89 -4.82
C ASP A 154 -3.61 6.31 -4.88
N ARG A 155 -4.80 6.49 -4.33
CA ARG A 155 -5.53 7.77 -4.34
C ARG A 155 -6.15 8.06 -2.97
N ARG A 156 -6.42 9.35 -2.73
CA ARG A 156 -7.20 9.77 -1.58
C ARG A 156 -8.65 9.31 -1.74
N LEU A 157 -9.19 8.64 -0.71
CA LEU A 157 -10.62 8.35 -0.65
C LEU A 157 -11.40 9.67 -0.59
N GLY A 158 -12.45 9.79 -1.41
CA GLY A 158 -13.25 11.00 -1.48
C GLY A 158 -12.68 12.12 -2.34
N GLN A 159 -11.62 11.87 -3.09
CA GLN A 159 -11.06 12.89 -3.99
C GLN A 159 -12.05 13.38 -5.05
N HIS A 160 -12.95 12.50 -5.48
CA HIS A 160 -13.91 12.79 -6.57
C HIS A 160 -15.37 12.67 -6.14
N THR A 161 -15.63 12.49 -4.85
CA THR A 161 -16.98 12.30 -4.31
C THR A 161 -17.11 12.90 -2.92
N ALA A 162 -18.25 13.51 -2.66
CA ALA A 162 -18.58 14.01 -1.34
C ALA A 162 -18.79 12.88 -0.30
N ALA A 163 -19.04 11.65 -0.75
CA ALA A 163 -19.37 10.52 0.12
C ALA A 163 -18.28 10.22 1.16
N TRP A 164 -17.01 10.51 0.85
CA TRP A 164 -15.88 10.28 1.73
C TRP A 164 -15.31 11.53 2.40
N GLN A 165 -15.93 12.69 2.18
CA GLN A 165 -15.59 13.87 2.96
C GLN A 165 -15.99 13.64 4.42
N LEU A 166 -15.18 14.14 5.34
CA LEU A 166 -15.52 14.03 6.76
C LEU A 166 -16.84 14.75 7.04
N ALA A 167 -17.69 14.13 7.83
CA ALA A 167 -18.88 14.78 8.32
C ALA A 167 -18.47 16.04 9.13
N PRO A 168 -19.16 17.16 8.96
CA PRO A 168 -18.97 18.27 9.86
C PRO A 168 -19.23 17.82 11.29
N ALA A 169 -18.45 18.32 12.25
CA ALA A 169 -18.64 17.98 13.65
C ALA A 169 -20.08 18.30 14.06
N SER A 170 -20.87 17.27 14.32
CA SER A 170 -22.26 17.43 14.74
C SER A 170 -22.29 17.74 16.23
N GLY A 171 -22.38 19.04 16.57
CA GLY A 171 -22.73 19.52 17.89
C GLY A 171 -21.59 19.48 18.92
N GLY A 172 -21.26 20.65 19.45
CA GLY A 172 -20.34 20.87 20.56
C GLY A 172 -19.01 21.46 20.13
N ASP A 173 -18.29 22.05 21.06
CA ASP A 173 -17.03 22.78 20.93
C ASP A 173 -15.82 21.93 20.48
N ALA A 174 -16.03 20.71 20.04
CA ALA A 174 -14.96 19.85 19.53
C ALA A 174 -14.59 20.26 18.10
N ALA A 175 -13.39 20.78 17.91
CA ALA A 175 -12.84 21.04 16.60
C ALA A 175 -12.92 19.76 15.74
N PRO A 176 -13.31 19.87 14.45
CA PRO A 176 -13.30 18.72 13.58
C PRO A 176 -11.88 18.13 13.53
N PRO A 177 -11.74 16.79 13.43
CA PRO A 177 -10.43 16.18 13.35
C PRO A 177 -9.65 16.77 12.17
N ALA A 178 -8.39 17.12 12.41
CA ALA A 178 -7.53 17.67 11.37
C ALA A 178 -7.45 16.68 10.20
N GLN A 179 -7.78 17.15 9.00
CA GLN A 179 -7.64 16.35 7.79
C GLN A 179 -6.19 16.36 7.33
N THR A 180 -5.74 15.24 6.80
CA THR A 180 -4.45 15.14 6.13
C THR A 180 -4.63 15.42 4.63
N ASP A 181 -3.59 15.92 3.96
CA ASP A 181 -3.60 16.19 2.51
C ASP A 181 -2.84 15.13 1.71
N TYR A 182 -2.80 13.90 2.19
CA TYR A 182 -2.13 12.84 1.46
C TYR A 182 -2.83 12.54 0.13
N PRO A 183 -2.08 12.37 -0.98
CA PRO A 183 -2.65 11.97 -2.26
C PRO A 183 -2.95 10.48 -2.36
N PHE A 184 -2.82 9.75 -1.25
CA PHE A 184 -3.09 8.33 -1.06
C PHE A 184 -3.91 8.12 0.22
N THR A 185 -4.39 6.92 0.46
CA THR A 185 -5.02 6.59 1.74
C THR A 185 -4.45 5.30 2.30
N VAL A 186 -4.07 5.32 3.58
CA VAL A 186 -3.79 4.12 4.37
C VAL A 186 -5.04 3.78 5.16
N ILE A 187 -5.39 2.51 5.19
CA ILE A 187 -6.54 1.95 5.91
C ILE A 187 -6.01 0.89 6.86
N ASP A 188 -6.26 1.07 8.14
CA ASP A 188 -5.91 0.14 9.21
C ASP A 188 -7.18 -0.52 9.71
N ILE A 189 -7.36 -1.79 9.39
CA ILE A 189 -8.53 -2.61 9.72
C ILE A 189 -8.15 -3.51 10.89
N ARG A 190 -8.97 -3.57 11.92
CA ARG A 190 -8.84 -4.53 13.02
C ARG A 190 -10.06 -5.39 13.09
N LEU A 191 -9.85 -6.69 13.02
CA LEU A 191 -10.88 -7.71 13.12
C LEU A 191 -10.65 -8.53 14.39
N ASP A 192 -11.75 -8.88 15.06
CA ASP A 192 -11.76 -9.82 16.18
C ASP A 192 -11.53 -11.27 15.67
N ALA A 193 -11.45 -12.21 16.59
CA ALA A 193 -11.30 -13.64 16.28
C ALA A 193 -12.49 -14.22 15.45
N LYS A 194 -13.63 -13.52 15.43
CA LYS A 194 -14.81 -13.89 14.62
C LYS A 194 -14.80 -13.25 13.24
N GLY A 195 -13.79 -12.43 12.93
CA GLY A 195 -13.66 -11.73 11.66
C GLY A 195 -14.56 -10.51 11.50
N ASN A 196 -15.03 -9.93 12.61
CA ASN A 196 -15.77 -8.67 12.63
C ASN A 196 -14.90 -7.55 13.16
N GLY A 197 -15.13 -6.32 12.71
CA GLY A 197 -14.34 -5.20 13.22
C GLY A 197 -14.66 -3.87 12.60
N GLU A 198 -13.66 -3.01 12.63
CA GLU A 198 -13.71 -1.63 12.17
C GLU A 198 -12.40 -1.22 11.50
N ALA A 199 -12.43 -0.10 10.79
CA ALA A 199 -11.22 0.46 10.20
C ALA A 199 -11.14 1.97 10.37
N ARG A 200 -9.90 2.44 10.49
CA ARG A 200 -9.53 3.85 10.50
C ARG A 200 -8.66 4.16 9.29
N THR A 201 -8.58 5.43 8.94
CA THR A 201 -7.88 5.84 7.72
C THR A 201 -6.94 7.00 7.96
N SER A 202 -5.99 7.16 7.06
CA SER A 202 -5.09 8.32 7.04
C SER A 202 -5.75 9.62 6.60
N LEU A 203 -7.07 9.66 6.41
CA LEU A 203 -7.77 10.93 6.16
C LEU A 203 -7.72 11.87 7.38
N THR A 204 -7.62 11.30 8.58
CA THR A 204 -7.63 12.02 9.86
C THR A 204 -6.46 11.72 10.76
N SER A 205 -5.50 10.93 10.29
CA SER A 205 -4.33 10.53 11.07
C SER A 205 -3.08 10.50 10.20
N LYS A 206 -1.97 10.93 10.75
CA LYS A 206 -0.68 10.84 10.07
C LYS A 206 -0.25 9.39 9.93
N VAL A 207 0.50 9.13 8.85
CA VAL A 207 1.08 7.83 8.56
C VAL A 207 2.53 7.81 9.00
N PHE A 208 2.95 6.72 9.62
CA PHE A 208 4.35 6.45 9.93
C PHE A 208 4.69 4.99 9.65
N VAL A 209 5.96 4.65 9.70
CA VAL A 209 6.43 3.25 9.60
C VAL A 209 6.62 2.70 11.00
N ASP A 210 5.83 1.71 11.34
CA ASP A 210 6.05 0.87 12.52
C ASP A 210 7.21 -0.08 12.22
N LYS A 211 8.41 0.28 12.71
CA LYS A 211 9.64 -0.52 12.48
C LYS A 211 9.59 -1.88 13.18
N GLN A 212 8.86 -2.00 14.30
CA GLN A 212 8.72 -3.27 15.02
C GLN A 212 7.77 -4.22 14.27
N GLY A 213 6.64 -3.69 13.80
CA GLY A 213 5.68 -4.45 13.02
C GLY A 213 6.04 -4.59 11.55
N GLY A 214 7.06 -3.86 11.05
CA GLY A 214 7.45 -3.85 9.63
C GLY A 214 6.29 -3.45 8.71
N THR A 215 5.50 -2.45 9.10
CA THR A 215 4.26 -2.06 8.42
C THR A 215 4.01 -0.56 8.49
N LEU A 216 3.10 -0.07 7.65
CA LEU A 216 2.53 1.26 7.81
C LEU A 216 1.59 1.29 9.01
N ALA A 217 1.54 2.41 9.70
CA ALA A 217 0.65 2.61 10.84
C ALA A 217 0.09 4.03 10.87
N LEU A 218 -1.01 4.21 11.61
CA LEU A 218 -1.63 5.49 11.89
C LEU A 218 -1.17 5.99 13.25
N GLU A 219 -0.63 7.22 13.32
CA GLU A 219 -0.07 7.81 14.55
C GLU A 219 -1.09 7.87 15.68
N SER A 220 -2.32 8.24 15.36
CA SER A 220 -3.40 8.43 16.34
C SER A 220 -4.51 7.39 16.17
N TYR A 221 -4.15 6.11 15.98
CA TYR A 221 -5.16 5.08 15.73
C TYR A 221 -6.30 5.10 16.77
N ALA A 222 -5.98 5.17 18.04
CA ALA A 222 -6.98 5.09 19.12
C ALA A 222 -7.99 6.25 19.11
N SER A 223 -7.55 7.45 18.75
CA SER A 223 -8.35 8.69 18.73
C SER A 223 -8.91 9.04 17.36
N ALA A 224 -8.40 8.42 16.29
CA ALA A 224 -8.92 8.65 14.94
C ALA A 224 -10.37 8.14 14.82
N PRO A 225 -11.25 8.86 14.13
CA PRO A 225 -12.61 8.39 13.90
C PRO A 225 -12.64 7.10 13.12
N VAL A 226 -13.61 6.24 13.43
CA VAL A 226 -13.84 5.00 12.70
C VAL A 226 -14.47 5.34 11.36
N MET A 227 -13.75 5.09 10.26
CA MET A 227 -14.20 5.44 8.92
C MET A 227 -14.98 4.31 8.24
N LEU A 228 -14.70 3.05 8.63
CA LEU A 228 -15.43 1.87 8.20
C LEU A 228 -15.92 1.11 9.43
N GLN A 229 -17.21 0.85 9.47
CA GLN A 229 -17.87 0.05 10.51
C GLN A 229 -18.39 -1.26 9.94
N LYS A 230 -18.70 -2.20 10.85
CA LYS A 230 -19.25 -3.51 10.49
C LYS A 230 -18.40 -4.22 9.43
N VAL A 231 -17.07 -4.05 9.52
CA VAL A 231 -16.15 -4.77 8.65
C VAL A 231 -16.31 -6.25 8.93
N ARG A 232 -16.53 -7.05 7.88
CA ARG A 232 -16.71 -8.50 7.97
C ARG A 232 -16.05 -9.19 6.79
N ARG A 233 -15.54 -10.40 7.05
CA ARG A 233 -15.17 -11.27 5.95
C ARG A 233 -16.45 -11.75 5.24
N ALA A 234 -16.51 -11.53 3.92
CA ALA A 234 -17.53 -12.18 3.13
C ALA A 234 -17.23 -13.69 3.12
N SER A 235 -18.21 -14.51 3.50
CA SER A 235 -18.10 -15.94 3.29
C SER A 235 -17.96 -16.17 1.79
N VAL A 236 -16.91 -16.86 1.38
CA VAL A 236 -16.82 -17.37 0.00
C VAL A 236 -17.99 -18.36 -0.13
N ALA A 237 -19.05 -17.92 -0.82
CA ALA A 237 -20.14 -18.85 -1.17
C ALA A 237 -19.48 -20.00 -1.93
N SER A 238 -19.50 -21.19 -1.33
CA SER A 238 -19.04 -22.42 -1.96
C SER A 238 -19.72 -22.48 -3.32
N ARG A 239 -18.94 -22.44 -4.39
CA ARG A 239 -19.46 -22.60 -5.74
C ARG A 239 -20.19 -23.94 -5.75
N PRO A 240 -21.48 -24.01 -6.08
CA PRO A 240 -22.13 -25.30 -6.22
C PRO A 240 -21.35 -26.11 -7.25
N SER A 241 -20.85 -27.26 -6.84
CA SER A 241 -20.23 -28.25 -7.74
C SER A 241 -21.30 -28.67 -8.73
N SER A 242 -21.11 -28.29 -9.98
CA SER A 242 -21.90 -28.71 -11.14
C SER A 242 -21.55 -30.13 -11.52
#